data_0acd4ab638df522abad9a48aae4175fc
#
_entry.id   0acd4ab638df522abad9a48aae4175fc
#
_cell.length_a   1.000
_cell.length_b   1.000
_cell.length_c   1.000
_cell.angle_alpha   90.00
_cell.angle_beta   90.00
_cell.angle_gamma   90.00
#
_symmetry.space_group_name_H-M   'P 1'
#
loop_
_entity.id
_entity.type
_entity.pdbx_description
1 polymer ?
#
loop_
_entity_poly.entity_id
_entity_poly.type
_entity_poly.pdbx_seq_one_letter_code
_entity_poly.pdbx_strand_id
1 'polypeptide(L)'
;MTPLERFMAAVRFEEADRVPCMPLICGASRRVYGCNYEEWSTNADVGAGSLLQAQELLGFDAILTEIDLNVEAADLGQETIFPPDDQSYSNFKNPLIKKPEDYVTKLKPVDPSKTERMAEHIRMCDILMNERGESVPVFGFVYGPLGVLSVLRGPELLFSDCMKYPDEIH
;
A
#
# COMPACT_ATOMS: atom_id res chain seq x y z
N MET A 1 25.53 13.69 -5.03
CA MET A 1 24.10 13.91 -5.31
C MET A 1 23.27 13.48 -4.12
N THR A 2 22.22 14.23 -3.79
CA THR A 2 21.18 13.76 -2.85
C THR A 2 20.41 12.60 -3.49
N PRO A 3 19.67 11.78 -2.70
CA PRO A 3 18.77 10.77 -3.25
C PRO A 3 17.79 11.32 -4.30
N LEU A 4 17.18 12.49 -4.04
CA LEU A 4 16.25 13.13 -4.99
C LEU A 4 16.96 13.56 -6.28
N GLU A 5 18.13 14.21 -6.20
CA GLU A 5 18.91 14.60 -7.40
C GLU A 5 19.29 13.39 -8.24
N ARG A 6 19.75 12.31 -7.60
CA ARG A 6 20.12 11.06 -8.25
C ARG A 6 18.93 10.41 -8.95
N PHE A 7 17.80 10.35 -8.25
CA PHE A 7 16.56 9.80 -8.80
C PHE A 7 16.07 10.61 -10.00
N MET A 8 16.08 11.95 -9.89
CA MET A 8 15.66 12.85 -10.97
C MET A 8 16.60 12.80 -12.18
N ALA A 9 17.91 12.66 -11.97
CA ALA A 9 18.86 12.46 -13.07
C ALA A 9 18.52 11.17 -13.84
N ALA A 10 18.28 10.05 -13.14
CA ALA A 10 17.89 8.80 -13.77
C ALA A 10 16.57 8.91 -14.57
N VAL A 11 15.56 9.58 -14.02
CA VAL A 11 14.26 9.82 -14.69
C VAL A 11 14.42 10.67 -15.96
N ARG A 12 15.37 11.61 -15.97
CA ARG A 12 15.68 12.49 -17.12
C ARG A 12 16.67 11.89 -18.10
N PHE A 13 17.14 10.65 -17.86
CA PHE A 13 18.21 10.01 -18.65
C PHE A 13 19.53 10.79 -18.62
N GLU A 14 19.79 11.49 -17.51
CA GLU A 14 21.04 12.20 -17.23
C GLU A 14 22.00 11.31 -16.44
N GLU A 15 23.30 11.67 -16.45
CA GLU A 15 24.31 10.93 -15.69
C GLU A 15 24.14 11.16 -14.19
N ALA A 16 24.02 10.07 -13.43
CA ALA A 16 23.99 10.07 -11.97
C ALA A 16 25.30 9.51 -11.40
N ASP A 17 25.61 9.85 -10.15
CA ASP A 17 26.79 9.32 -9.46
C ASP A 17 26.74 7.80 -9.22
N ARG A 18 25.54 7.22 -9.16
CA ARG A 18 25.24 5.78 -9.17
C ARG A 18 23.80 5.53 -9.54
N VAL A 19 23.44 4.28 -9.80
CA VAL A 19 22.04 3.88 -10.01
C VAL A 19 21.24 4.12 -8.71
N PRO A 20 20.09 4.81 -8.78
CA PRO A 20 19.23 4.99 -7.61
C PRO A 20 18.67 3.65 -7.13
N CYS A 21 18.62 3.47 -5.82
CA CYS A 21 18.10 2.28 -5.17
C CYS A 21 16.75 2.58 -4.50
N MET A 22 15.70 1.90 -4.95
CA MET A 22 14.37 1.97 -4.34
C MET A 22 13.90 0.54 -4.01
N PRO A 23 14.18 0.02 -2.81
CA PRO A 23 13.77 -1.31 -2.43
C PRO A 23 12.27 -1.34 -2.08
N LEU A 24 11.61 -2.45 -2.38
CA LEU A 24 10.29 -2.78 -1.83
C LEU A 24 10.48 -3.28 -0.39
N ILE A 25 10.79 -2.35 0.52
CA ILE A 25 11.11 -2.72 1.92
C ILE A 25 9.85 -3.07 2.71
N CYS A 26 8.72 -2.43 2.39
CA CYS A 26 7.40 -2.72 2.96
C CYS A 26 7.43 -2.99 4.48
N GLY A 27 6.75 -4.03 4.92
CA GLY A 27 6.70 -4.47 6.31
C GLY A 27 8.05 -4.91 6.92
N ALA A 28 9.12 -5.07 6.13
CA ALA A 28 10.44 -5.33 6.69
C ALA A 28 11.00 -4.14 7.50
N SER A 29 10.60 -2.90 7.16
CA SER A 29 10.98 -1.69 7.89
C SER A 29 10.58 -1.75 9.37
N ARG A 30 9.47 -2.40 9.72
CA ARG A 30 9.01 -2.60 11.10
C ARG A 30 10.04 -3.32 11.99
N ARG A 31 10.90 -4.16 11.39
CA ARG A 31 11.94 -4.88 12.14
C ARG A 31 13.03 -3.94 12.64
N VAL A 32 13.31 -2.87 11.91
CA VAL A 32 14.24 -1.81 12.33
C VAL A 32 13.62 -0.98 13.46
N TYR A 33 12.35 -0.66 13.32
CA TYR A 33 11.60 0.19 14.27
C TYR A 33 11.20 -0.55 15.57
N GLY A 34 10.98 -1.87 15.48
CA GLY A 34 10.63 -2.69 16.64
C GLY A 34 9.12 -2.73 16.95
N CYS A 35 8.25 -2.62 15.93
CA CYS A 35 6.80 -2.74 16.06
C CYS A 35 6.25 -4.02 15.42
N ASN A 36 5.00 -4.40 15.75
CA ASN A 36 4.31 -5.49 15.10
C ASN A 36 3.71 -5.04 13.73
N TYR A 37 3.17 -5.99 12.95
CA TYR A 37 2.66 -5.69 11.61
C TYR A 37 1.39 -4.85 11.64
N GLU A 38 0.48 -5.12 12.56
CA GLU A 38 -0.78 -4.40 12.69
C GLU A 38 -0.54 -2.93 13.03
N GLU A 39 0.27 -2.65 14.04
CA GLU A 39 0.66 -1.27 14.41
C GLU A 39 1.32 -0.54 13.23
N TRP A 40 2.24 -1.22 12.55
CA TRP A 40 2.94 -0.66 11.40
C TRP A 40 1.98 -0.32 10.25
N SER A 41 1.01 -1.18 9.99
CA SER A 41 0.10 -1.10 8.85
C SER A 41 -1.11 -0.19 9.08
N THR A 42 -1.50 0.05 10.35
CA THR A 42 -2.74 0.78 10.69
C THR A 42 -2.49 2.14 11.33
N ASN A 43 -1.25 2.49 11.64
CA ASN A 43 -0.89 3.75 12.28
C ASN A 43 0.16 4.52 11.45
N ALA A 44 -0.22 5.68 10.96
CA ALA A 44 0.62 6.52 10.10
C ALA A 44 1.96 6.92 10.75
N ASP A 45 1.97 7.26 12.05
CA ASP A 45 3.20 7.68 12.74
C ASP A 45 4.18 6.51 12.86
N VAL A 46 3.67 5.31 13.16
CA VAL A 46 4.48 4.08 13.27
C VAL A 46 4.99 3.67 11.89
N GLY A 47 4.12 3.66 10.88
CA GLY A 47 4.48 3.33 9.50
C GLY A 47 5.53 4.28 8.94
N ALA A 48 5.29 5.60 9.04
CA ALA A 48 6.24 6.63 8.59
C ALA A 48 7.55 6.55 9.37
N GLY A 49 7.51 6.48 10.71
CA GLY A 49 8.70 6.39 11.55
C GLY A 49 9.58 5.18 11.20
N SER A 50 8.95 4.04 10.91
CA SER A 50 9.69 2.83 10.51
C SER A 50 10.37 2.97 9.15
N LEU A 51 9.70 3.58 8.17
CA LEU A 51 10.26 3.82 6.84
C LEU A 51 11.39 4.86 6.88
N LEU A 52 11.24 5.93 7.68
CA LEU A 52 12.29 6.94 7.89
C LEU A 52 13.54 6.33 8.53
N GLN A 53 13.37 5.55 9.60
CA GLN A 53 14.47 4.90 10.28
C GLN A 53 15.17 3.86 9.39
N ALA A 54 14.41 3.10 8.61
CA ALA A 54 14.96 2.17 7.65
C ALA A 54 15.73 2.87 6.53
N GLN A 55 15.21 3.99 6.02
CA GLN A 55 15.89 4.81 5.02
C GLN A 55 17.20 5.39 5.55
N GLU A 56 17.20 5.89 6.77
CA GLU A 56 18.42 6.42 7.42
C GLU A 56 19.47 5.32 7.63
N LEU A 57 19.06 4.14 8.08
CA LEU A 57 19.96 3.01 8.34
C LEU A 57 20.55 2.42 7.06
N LEU A 58 19.73 2.26 6.01
CA LEU A 58 20.09 1.51 4.79
C LEU A 58 20.54 2.41 3.64
N GLY A 59 20.22 3.72 3.68
CA GLY A 59 20.66 4.70 2.69
C GLY A 59 20.07 4.52 1.29
N PHE A 60 18.85 3.97 1.16
CA PHE A 60 18.18 3.88 -0.13
C PHE A 60 17.65 5.25 -0.60
N ASP A 61 17.43 5.39 -1.92
CA ASP A 61 17.25 6.67 -2.58
C ASP A 61 15.80 7.09 -2.77
N ALA A 62 14.82 6.24 -2.45
CA ALA A 62 13.40 6.57 -2.53
C ALA A 62 12.59 5.73 -1.55
N ILE A 63 11.54 6.31 -0.98
CA ILE A 63 10.61 5.64 -0.07
C ILE A 63 9.35 5.28 -0.85
N LEU A 64 8.94 4.01 -0.80
CA LEU A 64 7.65 3.54 -1.28
C LEU A 64 6.72 3.31 -0.09
N THR A 65 5.49 3.86 -0.15
CA THR A 65 4.53 3.81 0.95
C THR A 65 3.62 2.58 0.90
N GLU A 66 4.04 1.49 0.27
CA GLU A 66 3.27 0.25 0.28
C GLU A 66 3.22 -0.31 1.71
N ILE A 67 2.05 -0.18 2.36
CA ILE A 67 1.81 -0.71 3.70
C ILE A 67 1.37 -2.17 3.61
N ASP A 68 0.20 -2.41 3.03
CA ASP A 68 -0.29 -3.75 2.70
C ASP A 68 -1.32 -3.67 1.56
N LEU A 69 -1.68 -4.81 1.00
CA LEU A 69 -2.59 -4.90 -0.13
C LEU A 69 -4.08 -4.92 0.27
N ASN A 70 -4.39 -4.79 1.57
CA ASN A 70 -5.76 -4.85 2.10
C ASN A 70 -6.33 -3.48 2.48
N VAL A 71 -5.58 -2.39 2.31
CA VAL A 71 -5.98 -1.04 2.77
C VAL A 71 -7.33 -0.63 2.20
N GLU A 72 -7.45 -0.60 0.87
CA GLU A 72 -8.67 -0.18 0.18
C GLU A 72 -9.81 -1.17 0.42
N ALA A 73 -9.51 -2.47 0.40
CA ALA A 73 -10.52 -3.51 0.59
C ALA A 73 -11.10 -3.48 2.02
N ALA A 74 -10.30 -3.20 3.04
CA ALA A 74 -10.75 -3.05 4.41
C ALA A 74 -11.76 -1.90 4.54
N ASP A 75 -11.45 -0.74 3.96
CA ASP A 75 -12.35 0.44 3.98
C ASP A 75 -13.61 0.25 3.13
N LEU A 76 -13.59 -0.68 2.17
CA LEU A 76 -14.79 -1.13 1.46
C LEU A 76 -15.61 -2.16 2.24
N GLY A 77 -15.12 -2.63 3.41
CA GLY A 77 -15.82 -3.52 4.30
C GLY A 77 -15.35 -4.99 4.28
N GLN A 78 -14.22 -5.28 3.63
CA GLN A 78 -13.60 -6.61 3.69
C GLN A 78 -12.87 -6.79 5.03
N GLU A 79 -13.16 -7.88 5.70
CA GLU A 79 -12.46 -8.25 6.94
C GLU A 79 -10.99 -8.57 6.66
N THR A 80 -10.09 -7.87 7.36
CA THR A 80 -8.65 -8.10 7.34
C THR A 80 -8.22 -8.81 8.61
N ILE A 81 -7.41 -9.85 8.47
CA ILE A 81 -6.84 -10.63 9.57
C ILE A 81 -5.38 -10.24 9.74
N PHE A 82 -4.97 -9.92 10.97
CA PHE A 82 -3.62 -9.59 11.36
C PHE A 82 -3.03 -10.72 12.22
N PRO A 83 -2.22 -11.62 11.64
CA PRO A 83 -1.49 -12.61 12.43
C PRO A 83 -0.42 -11.93 13.30
N PRO A 84 -0.06 -12.49 14.46
CA PRO A 84 0.89 -11.84 15.39
C PRO A 84 2.26 -11.51 14.78
N ASP A 85 2.78 -12.34 13.89
CA ASP A 85 4.15 -12.20 13.33
C ASP A 85 4.21 -12.24 11.80
N ASP A 86 3.08 -12.11 11.12
CA ASP A 86 2.99 -12.19 9.66
C ASP A 86 2.23 -11.01 9.07
N GLN A 87 2.26 -10.89 7.75
CA GLN A 87 1.49 -9.86 7.04
C GLN A 87 -0.02 -10.09 7.15
N SER A 88 -0.77 -9.00 7.01
CA SER A 88 -2.22 -9.05 6.95
C SER A 88 -2.72 -9.81 5.72
N TYR A 89 -3.90 -10.39 5.83
CA TYR A 89 -4.59 -11.00 4.70
C TYR A 89 -6.11 -10.87 4.83
N SER A 90 -6.80 -10.91 3.68
CA SER A 90 -8.26 -10.91 3.64
C SER A 90 -8.86 -12.20 4.17
N ASN A 91 -9.97 -12.10 4.90
CA ASN A 91 -10.73 -13.28 5.29
C ASN A 91 -11.51 -13.88 4.09
N PHE A 92 -10.83 -14.67 3.27
CA PHE A 92 -11.43 -15.33 2.11
C PHE A 92 -12.46 -16.44 2.47
N LYS A 93 -12.60 -16.79 3.76
CA LYS A 93 -13.72 -17.63 4.21
C LYS A 93 -15.04 -16.88 4.25
N ASN A 94 -14.96 -15.54 4.36
CA ASN A 94 -16.11 -14.65 4.35
C ASN A 94 -15.82 -13.41 3.47
N PRO A 95 -15.69 -13.59 2.14
CA PRO A 95 -15.40 -12.46 1.25
C PRO A 95 -16.58 -11.48 1.20
N LEU A 96 -16.31 -10.20 0.99
CA LEU A 96 -17.34 -9.17 0.82
C LEU A 96 -18.20 -9.49 -0.41
N ILE A 97 -17.56 -9.82 -1.51
CA ILE A 97 -18.22 -10.18 -2.76
C ILE A 97 -18.42 -11.70 -2.78
N LYS A 98 -19.66 -12.15 -2.58
CA LYS A 98 -20.02 -13.57 -2.54
C LYS A 98 -20.59 -14.10 -3.86
N LYS A 99 -21.15 -13.20 -4.68
CA LYS A 99 -21.78 -13.51 -5.98
C LYS A 99 -21.63 -12.31 -6.92
N PRO A 100 -21.78 -12.49 -8.23
CA PRO A 100 -21.54 -11.43 -9.21
C PRO A 100 -22.36 -10.14 -8.98
N GLU A 101 -23.61 -10.28 -8.55
CA GLU A 101 -24.48 -9.12 -8.30
C GLU A 101 -23.95 -8.23 -7.13
N ASP A 102 -23.09 -8.77 -6.28
CA ASP A 102 -22.51 -8.03 -5.17
C ASP A 102 -21.53 -6.93 -5.65
N TYR A 103 -20.92 -7.06 -6.82
CA TYR A 103 -20.07 -6.02 -7.42
C TYR A 103 -20.82 -4.70 -7.58
N VAL A 104 -22.05 -4.75 -8.04
CA VAL A 104 -22.88 -3.56 -8.27
C VAL A 104 -23.60 -3.11 -6.99
N THR A 105 -24.04 -4.05 -6.16
CA THR A 105 -24.91 -3.75 -5.01
C THR A 105 -24.16 -3.34 -3.75
N LYS A 106 -22.96 -3.87 -3.53
CA LYS A 106 -22.18 -3.63 -2.30
C LYS A 106 -21.08 -2.58 -2.47
N LEU A 107 -20.43 -2.53 -3.64
CA LEU A 107 -19.35 -1.57 -3.85
C LEU A 107 -19.94 -0.18 -4.10
N LYS A 108 -19.46 0.79 -3.36
CA LYS A 108 -19.81 2.20 -3.50
C LYS A 108 -18.54 3.03 -3.42
N PRO A 109 -18.45 4.12 -4.19
CA PRO A 109 -17.35 5.07 -4.04
C PRO A 109 -17.28 5.58 -2.61
N VAL A 110 -16.09 5.62 -2.06
CA VAL A 110 -15.77 6.18 -0.74
C VAL A 110 -14.79 7.32 -0.89
N ASP A 111 -14.85 8.29 0.02
CA ASP A 111 -13.85 9.36 0.11
C ASP A 111 -12.67 8.83 0.94
N PRO A 112 -11.49 8.59 0.34
CA PRO A 112 -10.37 7.99 1.05
C PRO A 112 -9.87 8.82 2.23
N SER A 113 -10.11 10.14 2.24
CA SER A 113 -9.74 11.01 3.36
C SER A 113 -10.64 10.86 4.58
N LYS A 114 -11.77 10.15 4.45
CA LYS A 114 -12.79 9.94 5.50
C LYS A 114 -12.92 8.49 5.94
N THR A 115 -12.15 7.60 5.34
CA THR A 115 -12.08 6.19 5.74
C THR A 115 -11.01 5.99 6.81
N GLU A 116 -10.96 4.80 7.39
CA GLU A 116 -10.04 4.51 8.49
C GLU A 116 -8.62 4.28 7.98
N ARG A 117 -8.43 3.33 7.07
CA ARG A 117 -7.10 2.88 6.64
C ARG A 117 -6.50 3.73 5.53
N MET A 118 -7.30 4.12 4.54
CA MET A 118 -6.80 5.00 3.47
C MET A 118 -6.44 6.39 4.02
N ALA A 119 -7.19 6.92 4.99
CA ALA A 119 -6.85 8.19 5.63
C ALA A 119 -5.51 8.12 6.38
N GLU A 120 -5.25 7.03 7.11
CA GLU A 120 -3.94 6.81 7.74
C GLU A 120 -2.82 6.67 6.70
N HIS A 121 -3.08 6.03 5.56
CA HIS A 121 -2.10 5.93 4.48
C HIS A 121 -1.78 7.32 3.87
N ILE A 122 -2.79 8.15 3.63
CA ILE A 122 -2.60 9.53 3.17
C ILE A 122 -1.77 10.32 4.20
N ARG A 123 -2.13 10.22 5.48
CA ARG A 123 -1.41 10.88 6.57
C ARG A 123 0.05 10.41 6.67
N MET A 124 0.32 9.13 6.45
CA MET A 124 1.69 8.62 6.39
C MET A 124 2.49 9.24 5.25
N CYS A 125 1.89 9.40 4.06
CA CYS A 125 2.53 10.10 2.95
C CYS A 125 2.87 11.56 3.31
N ASP A 126 1.95 12.27 3.97
CA ASP A 126 2.17 13.65 4.42
C ASP A 126 3.34 13.75 5.42
N ILE A 127 3.41 12.83 6.39
CA ILE A 127 4.54 12.79 7.35
C ILE A 127 5.86 12.57 6.60
N LEU A 128 5.93 11.60 5.72
CA LEU A 128 7.15 11.29 4.96
C LEU A 128 7.59 12.45 4.06
N MET A 129 6.64 13.10 3.39
CA MET A 129 6.90 14.28 2.56
C MET A 129 7.44 15.45 3.39
N ASN A 130 6.85 15.71 4.55
CA ASN A 130 7.30 16.79 5.44
C ASN A 130 8.69 16.54 6.02
N GLU A 131 9.01 15.29 6.37
CA GLU A 131 10.27 14.93 7.01
C GLU A 131 11.44 14.76 6.03
N ARG A 132 11.20 14.24 4.82
CA ARG A 132 12.26 13.86 3.86
C ARG A 132 12.02 14.29 2.42
N GLY A 133 10.84 14.76 2.04
CA GLY A 133 10.46 15.02 0.64
C GLY A 133 11.37 15.97 -0.13
N GLU A 134 12.07 16.87 0.57
CA GLU A 134 13.04 17.78 -0.06
C GLU A 134 14.33 17.08 -0.53
N SER A 135 14.66 15.92 0.03
CA SER A 135 15.92 15.21 -0.25
C SER A 135 15.77 13.77 -0.72
N VAL A 136 14.63 13.14 -0.41
CA VAL A 136 14.32 11.75 -0.76
C VAL A 136 12.93 11.70 -1.40
N PRO A 137 12.79 11.19 -2.63
CA PRO A 137 11.47 11.05 -3.24
C PRO A 137 10.61 10.06 -2.46
N VAL A 138 9.33 10.41 -2.29
CA VAL A 138 8.30 9.59 -1.66
C VAL A 138 7.29 9.17 -2.72
N PHE A 139 7.07 7.87 -2.86
CA PHE A 139 6.12 7.29 -3.81
C PHE A 139 4.89 6.78 -3.06
N GLY A 140 3.73 7.41 -3.32
CA GLY A 140 2.44 6.91 -2.87
C GLY A 140 2.10 5.60 -3.58
N PHE A 141 1.61 4.63 -2.82
CA PHE A 141 1.13 3.36 -3.35
C PHE A 141 -0.41 3.34 -3.34
N VAL A 142 -1.00 2.83 -4.40
CA VAL A 142 -2.44 2.56 -4.51
C VAL A 142 -2.61 1.21 -5.18
N TYR A 143 -3.40 0.32 -4.57
CA TYR A 143 -3.66 -0.98 -5.18
C TYR A 143 -4.65 -0.82 -6.35
N GLY A 144 -4.30 -1.34 -7.51
CA GLY A 144 -5.12 -1.19 -8.72
C GLY A 144 -6.50 -1.84 -8.59
N PRO A 145 -7.51 -1.40 -9.37
CA PRO A 145 -8.90 -1.87 -9.23
C PRO A 145 -9.05 -3.39 -9.27
N LEU A 146 -8.37 -4.06 -10.20
CA LEU A 146 -8.42 -5.53 -10.30
C LEU A 146 -7.78 -6.21 -9.08
N GLY A 147 -6.73 -5.60 -8.53
CA GLY A 147 -6.10 -6.05 -7.28
C GLY A 147 -7.06 -5.94 -6.11
N VAL A 148 -7.73 -4.80 -5.95
CA VAL A 148 -8.75 -4.61 -4.89
C VAL A 148 -9.87 -5.63 -5.05
N LEU A 149 -10.40 -5.82 -6.26
CA LEU A 149 -11.45 -6.83 -6.51
C LEU A 149 -10.97 -8.24 -6.17
N SER A 150 -9.70 -8.57 -6.40
CA SER A 150 -9.14 -9.89 -6.04
C SER A 150 -9.13 -10.13 -4.53
N VAL A 151 -8.92 -9.08 -3.75
CA VAL A 151 -8.95 -9.11 -2.28
C VAL A 151 -10.39 -9.22 -1.75
N LEU A 152 -11.36 -8.60 -2.43
CA LEU A 152 -12.77 -8.60 -2.05
C LEU A 152 -13.51 -9.90 -2.39
N ARG A 153 -13.11 -10.58 -3.45
CA ARG A 153 -13.79 -11.76 -4.02
C ARG A 153 -13.02 -13.07 -3.81
N GLY A 154 -11.71 -12.97 -3.76
CA GLY A 154 -10.79 -14.10 -3.95
C GLY A 154 -10.36 -14.23 -5.42
N PRO A 155 -9.07 -14.41 -5.70
CA PRO A 155 -8.52 -14.33 -7.07
C PRO A 155 -9.11 -15.38 -8.02
N GLU A 156 -9.26 -16.61 -7.57
CA GLU A 156 -9.82 -17.71 -8.42
C GLU A 156 -11.24 -17.42 -8.89
N LEU A 157 -12.09 -16.93 -7.96
CA LEU A 157 -13.47 -16.58 -8.28
C LEU A 157 -13.55 -15.33 -9.15
N LEU A 158 -12.71 -14.32 -8.89
CA LEU A 158 -12.65 -13.13 -9.72
C LEU A 158 -12.30 -13.47 -11.17
N PHE A 159 -11.27 -14.28 -11.41
CA PHE A 159 -10.91 -14.69 -12.78
C PHE A 159 -12.05 -15.46 -13.49
N SER A 160 -12.75 -16.32 -12.75
CA SER A 160 -13.95 -16.98 -13.28
C SER A 160 -15.07 -16.00 -13.63
N ASP A 161 -15.27 -15.01 -12.75
CA ASP A 161 -16.31 -13.98 -12.92
C ASP A 161 -15.97 -13.04 -14.09
N CYS A 162 -14.71 -12.66 -14.31
CA CYS A 162 -14.27 -11.89 -15.48
C CYS A 162 -14.64 -12.58 -16.81
N MET A 163 -14.63 -13.90 -16.82
CA MET A 163 -14.99 -14.67 -18.01
C MET A 163 -16.50 -14.84 -18.21
N LYS A 164 -17.25 -14.92 -17.12
CA LYS A 164 -18.68 -15.27 -17.15
C LYS A 164 -19.60 -14.06 -17.02
N TYR A 165 -19.15 -13.04 -16.33
CA TYR A 165 -19.93 -11.87 -15.93
C TYR A 165 -19.15 -10.57 -16.16
N PRO A 166 -18.64 -10.32 -17.39
CA PRO A 166 -17.80 -9.15 -17.65
C PRO A 166 -18.52 -7.82 -17.42
N ASP A 167 -19.81 -7.76 -17.64
CA ASP A 167 -20.62 -6.53 -17.50
C ASP A 167 -20.78 -6.10 -16.02
N GLU A 168 -20.80 -7.06 -15.09
CA GLU A 168 -20.91 -6.79 -13.65
C GLU A 168 -19.59 -6.35 -13.04
N ILE A 169 -18.47 -6.66 -13.70
CA ILE A 169 -17.11 -6.31 -13.21
C ILE A 169 -16.61 -4.99 -13.79
N HIS A 170 -17.03 -4.66 -15.01
CA HIS A 170 -16.63 -3.45 -15.72
C HIS A 170 -17.34 -2.20 -15.21
#